data_143aa81a5f4e49b2dce4d4de130e10b5
#
_entry.id   143aa81a5f4e49b2dce4d4de130e10b5
#
_cell.length_a   1.000
_cell.length_b   1.000
_cell.length_c   1.000
_cell.angle_alpha   90.00
_cell.angle_beta   90.00
_cell.angle_gamma   90.00
#
_symmetry.space_group_name_H-M   'P 1'
#
loop_
_entity.id
_entity.type
_entity.pdbx_description
1 polymer ?
#
loop_
_entity_poly.entity_id
_entity_poly.type
_entity_poly.pdbx_seq_one_letter_code
_entity_poly.pdbx_strand_id
1 'polypeptide(L)'
;MAKSVERVALAGASLGTARHLMVHHYQPANATASSRKIYIQASLHADELPGMMAVHHLLHLLDAADRANAIQCDITIVPVANPIGLAQVINGYHAGRSDLAGNGNFNRHWPDLFAGLQDRVADKLGADPVANAVVIRDAIKADLAERSTLDEAEQLKLTLSRLACDADIVLDVHCDDDSLMHLYMPAEHWAEYKDLAAELGAVACMTSSDSGSFCFDETFSLPWNKLRAAIGAQYPIPAAPFVTTLELRGQPDVFDELGEKDAKAIYRFLQRHGVIAGNPGPAPELLCTATPLDAADVPLSPASGLLAYKRNLGDRVKKGDLLAELIDPLAEDVAAARIQLRASNDGLILSRRQSKLVRAGDYINMIVGTEVLSHRTAKLMTD
;
A
#
# COMPACT_ATOMS: atom_id res chain seq x y z
N MET A 1 15.03 -16.38 -21.82
CA MET A 1 14.96 -16.12 -20.37
C MET A 1 15.55 -14.76 -20.13
N ALA A 2 14.77 -13.85 -19.63
CA ALA A 2 15.18 -12.48 -19.39
C ALA A 2 15.01 -12.08 -17.93
N LYS A 3 14.98 -13.08 -17.00
CA LYS A 3 15.12 -12.78 -15.57
C LYS A 3 16.50 -12.26 -15.26
N SER A 4 16.57 -11.13 -14.56
CA SER A 4 17.79 -10.65 -13.90
C SER A 4 17.51 -10.31 -12.46
N VAL A 5 18.57 -10.31 -11.63
CA VAL A 5 18.48 -9.90 -10.23
C VAL A 5 19.57 -8.86 -10.00
N GLU A 6 19.15 -7.70 -9.55
CA GLU A 6 20.03 -6.58 -9.25
C GLU A 6 20.15 -6.37 -7.74
N ARG A 7 21.35 -6.00 -7.29
CA ARG A 7 21.62 -5.49 -5.96
C ARG A 7 21.77 -3.97 -6.03
N VAL A 8 20.73 -3.25 -5.67
CA VAL A 8 20.78 -1.79 -5.60
C VAL A 8 21.33 -1.39 -4.25
N ALA A 9 22.53 -0.83 -4.23
CA ALA A 9 23.16 -0.38 -2.99
C ALA A 9 22.42 0.84 -2.42
N LEU A 10 22.21 0.84 -1.12
CA LEU A 10 21.75 1.99 -0.34
C LEU A 10 22.92 2.54 0.47
N ALA A 11 22.90 3.83 0.77
CA ALA A 11 23.90 4.39 1.69
C ALA A 11 23.79 3.71 3.06
N GLY A 12 24.92 3.43 3.67
CA GLY A 12 24.95 2.87 5.02
C GLY A 12 24.93 3.98 6.05
N ALA A 13 24.13 3.81 7.12
CA ALA A 13 24.06 4.75 8.23
C ALA A 13 25.41 4.88 8.99
N SER A 14 26.27 3.89 8.93
CA SER A 14 27.56 3.89 9.63
C SER A 14 28.62 3.08 8.91
N LEU A 15 29.88 3.36 9.25
CA LEU A 15 31.01 2.59 8.75
C LEU A 15 30.87 1.10 9.11
N GLY A 16 31.19 0.23 8.14
CA GLY A 16 31.11 -1.21 8.29
C GLY A 16 29.71 -1.80 8.11
N THR A 17 28.69 -0.99 7.80
CA THR A 17 27.36 -1.47 7.41
C THR A 17 27.14 -1.27 5.91
N ALA A 18 26.48 -2.24 5.28
CA ALA A 18 26.03 -2.15 3.89
C ALA A 18 24.59 -2.64 3.82
N ARG A 19 23.74 -1.87 3.14
CA ARG A 19 22.36 -2.24 2.84
C ARG A 19 22.12 -2.24 1.34
N HIS A 20 21.25 -3.08 0.88
CA HIS A 20 20.87 -3.14 -0.53
C HIS A 20 19.45 -3.62 -0.67
N LEU A 21 18.80 -3.20 -1.74
CA LEU A 21 17.58 -3.80 -2.22
C LEU A 21 17.92 -4.95 -3.16
N MET A 22 17.22 -6.06 -3.03
CA MET A 22 17.20 -7.12 -4.05
C MET A 22 16.06 -6.81 -5.00
N VAL A 23 16.37 -6.57 -6.27
CA VAL A 23 15.40 -6.23 -7.30
C VAL A 23 15.37 -7.34 -8.34
N HIS A 24 14.22 -7.98 -8.50
CA HIS A 24 14.01 -9.01 -9.52
C HIS A 24 13.32 -8.38 -10.73
N HIS A 25 13.90 -8.55 -11.90
CA HIS A 25 13.33 -8.11 -13.16
C HIS A 25 12.97 -9.30 -14.02
N TYR A 26 11.78 -9.26 -14.60
CA TYR A 26 11.31 -10.23 -15.60
C TYR A 26 10.88 -9.44 -16.84
N GLN A 27 11.44 -9.79 -17.99
CA GLN A 27 11.15 -9.11 -19.24
C GLN A 27 10.72 -10.10 -20.32
N PRO A 28 9.72 -9.76 -21.15
CA PRO A 28 9.42 -10.58 -22.32
C PRO A 28 10.59 -10.57 -23.32
N ALA A 29 10.74 -11.65 -24.08
CA ALA A 29 11.83 -11.78 -25.04
C ALA A 29 11.84 -10.69 -26.14
N ASN A 30 10.66 -10.05 -26.36
CA ASN A 30 10.45 -8.99 -27.35
C ASN A 30 10.08 -7.65 -26.68
N ALA A 31 10.57 -7.40 -25.47
CA ALA A 31 10.35 -6.13 -24.77
C ALA A 31 10.78 -4.92 -25.62
N THR A 32 9.95 -3.88 -25.58
CA THR A 32 10.21 -2.58 -26.21
C THR A 32 10.12 -1.47 -25.17
N ALA A 33 10.56 -0.28 -25.49
CA ALA A 33 10.43 0.88 -24.59
C ALA A 33 8.96 1.21 -24.24
N SER A 34 8.00 0.77 -25.07
CA SER A 34 6.57 0.93 -24.86
C SER A 34 5.90 -0.28 -24.21
N SER A 35 6.66 -1.30 -23.79
CA SER A 35 6.10 -2.44 -23.06
C SER A 35 5.51 -1.96 -21.74
N ARG A 36 4.32 -2.50 -21.40
CA ARG A 36 3.67 -2.24 -20.10
C ARG A 36 4.57 -2.65 -18.95
N LYS A 37 4.60 -1.86 -17.90
CA LYS A 37 5.48 -2.06 -16.75
C LYS A 37 4.69 -2.28 -15.48
N ILE A 38 5.10 -3.26 -14.71
CA ILE A 38 4.50 -3.65 -13.44
C ILE A 38 5.57 -3.53 -12.36
N TYR A 39 5.21 -2.88 -11.25
CA TYR A 39 6.05 -2.82 -10.06
C TYR A 39 5.33 -3.45 -8.88
N ILE A 40 5.99 -4.32 -8.14
CA ILE A 40 5.46 -4.98 -6.95
C ILE A 40 6.51 -4.88 -5.84
N GLN A 41 6.13 -4.41 -4.68
CA GLN A 41 6.98 -4.43 -3.50
C GLN A 41 6.25 -4.99 -2.27
N ALA A 42 7.02 -5.47 -1.30
CA ALA A 42 6.52 -5.82 0.03
C ALA A 42 7.46 -5.28 1.11
N SER A 43 6.99 -5.23 2.33
CA SER A 43 7.79 -4.84 3.50
C SER A 43 8.35 -3.43 3.44
N LEU A 44 7.57 -2.47 2.99
CA LEU A 44 7.86 -1.07 3.22
C LEU A 44 7.75 -0.74 4.71
N HIS A 45 6.68 -1.19 5.38
CA HIS A 45 6.70 -1.42 6.82
C HIS A 45 7.32 -2.81 7.04
N ALA A 46 8.54 -2.85 7.55
CA ALA A 46 9.32 -4.09 7.55
C ALA A 46 8.87 -5.11 8.61
N ASP A 47 8.03 -4.72 9.55
CA ASP A 47 7.36 -5.58 10.54
C ASP A 47 6.08 -6.24 10.00
N GLU A 48 5.67 -5.94 8.77
CA GLU A 48 4.52 -6.52 8.09
C GLU A 48 4.97 -7.72 7.24
N LEU A 49 5.15 -8.86 7.89
CA LEU A 49 5.78 -10.05 7.30
C LEU A 49 4.91 -10.83 6.28
N PRO A 50 3.56 -10.85 6.33
CA PRO A 50 2.74 -11.58 5.36
C PRO A 50 3.07 -11.25 3.90
N GLY A 51 3.39 -9.97 3.60
CA GLY A 51 3.80 -9.54 2.26
C GLY A 51 5.07 -10.20 1.75
N MET A 52 6.07 -10.41 2.62
CA MET A 52 7.30 -11.12 2.25
C MET A 52 6.99 -12.58 1.86
N MET A 53 6.12 -13.24 2.61
CA MET A 53 5.73 -14.62 2.33
C MET A 53 4.98 -14.72 1.00
N ALA A 54 4.03 -13.83 0.76
CA ALA A 54 3.30 -13.78 -0.51
C ALA A 54 4.21 -13.52 -1.71
N VAL A 55 5.13 -12.56 -1.61
CA VAL A 55 6.07 -12.24 -2.68
C VAL A 55 7.09 -13.36 -2.88
N HIS A 56 7.52 -14.06 -1.82
CA HIS A 56 8.36 -15.25 -1.95
C HIS A 56 7.70 -16.32 -2.85
N HIS A 57 6.44 -16.67 -2.59
CA HIS A 57 5.71 -17.61 -3.45
C HIS A 57 5.44 -17.05 -4.85
N LEU A 58 5.17 -15.75 -4.98
CA LEU A 58 4.98 -15.11 -6.28
C LEU A 58 6.23 -15.21 -7.16
N LEU A 59 7.41 -15.01 -6.60
CA LEU A 59 8.69 -15.18 -7.31
C LEU A 59 8.86 -16.60 -7.86
N HIS A 60 8.43 -17.65 -7.12
CA HIS A 60 8.46 -19.02 -7.63
C HIS A 60 7.52 -19.21 -8.83
N LEU A 61 6.31 -18.61 -8.78
CA LEU A 61 5.36 -18.66 -9.89
C LEU A 61 5.89 -17.90 -11.12
N LEU A 62 6.50 -16.73 -10.92
CA LEU A 62 7.10 -15.95 -12.00
C LEU A 62 8.33 -16.62 -12.60
N ASP A 63 9.14 -17.29 -11.80
CA ASP A 63 10.26 -18.09 -12.30
C ASP A 63 9.78 -19.25 -13.18
N ALA A 64 8.64 -19.86 -12.86
CA ALA A 64 8.03 -20.87 -13.71
C ALA A 64 7.47 -20.26 -15.00
N ALA A 65 6.81 -19.09 -14.92
CA ALA A 65 6.29 -18.36 -16.06
C ALA A 65 7.40 -17.89 -17.02
N ASP A 66 8.52 -17.40 -16.50
CA ASP A 66 9.69 -17.01 -17.31
C ASP A 66 10.27 -18.20 -18.06
N ARG A 67 10.47 -19.35 -17.39
CA ARG A 67 10.91 -20.59 -18.05
C ARG A 67 9.96 -21.06 -19.14
N ALA A 68 8.66 -20.78 -18.98
CA ALA A 68 7.63 -21.10 -19.98
C ALA A 68 7.46 -20.05 -21.07
N ASN A 69 8.25 -18.95 -21.06
CA ASN A 69 8.09 -17.76 -21.91
C ASN A 69 6.68 -17.16 -21.83
N ALA A 70 6.06 -17.21 -20.65
CA ALA A 70 4.70 -16.70 -20.41
C ALA A 70 4.67 -15.22 -19.97
N ILE A 71 5.79 -14.62 -19.65
CA ILE A 71 5.89 -13.20 -19.29
C ILE A 71 5.65 -12.34 -20.52
N GLN A 72 4.69 -11.41 -20.44
CA GLN A 72 4.26 -10.55 -21.56
C GLN A 72 4.58 -9.06 -21.34
N CYS A 73 4.93 -8.67 -20.11
CA CYS A 73 5.20 -7.30 -19.71
C CYS A 73 6.49 -7.23 -18.89
N ASP A 74 7.03 -6.02 -18.71
CA ASP A 74 8.15 -5.81 -17.80
C ASP A 74 7.65 -5.86 -16.35
N ILE A 75 8.21 -6.75 -15.53
CA ILE A 75 7.83 -6.88 -14.12
C ILE A 75 9.07 -6.63 -13.26
N THR A 76 8.97 -5.67 -12.35
CA THR A 76 9.99 -5.36 -11.33
C THR A 76 9.42 -5.72 -9.96
N ILE A 77 10.15 -6.53 -9.19
CA ILE A 77 9.74 -6.94 -7.84
C ILE A 77 10.83 -6.64 -6.82
N VAL A 78 10.44 -5.99 -5.73
CA VAL A 78 11.27 -5.73 -4.55
C VAL A 78 10.69 -6.49 -3.35
N PRO A 79 11.18 -7.69 -3.03
CA PRO A 79 10.59 -8.54 -1.98
C PRO A 79 10.65 -7.93 -0.59
N VAL A 80 11.70 -7.12 -0.33
CA VAL A 80 11.92 -6.39 0.92
C VAL A 80 12.28 -4.97 0.56
N ALA A 81 11.28 -4.09 0.58
CA ALA A 81 11.46 -2.68 0.21
C ALA A 81 12.23 -1.89 1.28
N ASN A 82 12.23 -2.33 2.55
CA ASN A 82 12.81 -1.58 3.66
C ASN A 82 13.82 -2.40 4.48
N PRO A 83 15.08 -2.54 4.03
CA PRO A 83 16.11 -3.20 4.80
C PRO A 83 16.57 -2.40 6.03
N ILE A 84 16.24 -1.11 6.15
CA ILE A 84 16.49 -0.29 7.34
C ILE A 84 15.58 -0.76 8.46
N GLY A 85 14.25 -0.70 8.23
CA GLY A 85 13.25 -1.16 9.18
C GLY A 85 13.39 -2.64 9.53
N LEU A 86 13.79 -3.49 8.56
CA LEU A 86 14.01 -4.92 8.79
C LEU A 86 15.11 -5.19 9.82
N ALA A 87 16.11 -4.32 9.93
CA ALA A 87 17.19 -4.43 10.90
C ALA A 87 16.85 -3.89 12.30
N GLN A 88 15.68 -3.28 12.48
CA GLN A 88 15.27 -2.64 13.73
C GLN A 88 14.61 -3.64 14.69
N VAL A 89 15.41 -4.48 15.33
CA VAL A 89 14.96 -5.42 16.36
C VAL A 89 15.45 -4.98 17.73
N ILE A 90 14.53 -4.68 18.65
CA ILE A 90 14.83 -4.22 20.00
C ILE A 90 14.29 -5.23 21.01
N ASN A 91 15.16 -5.88 21.76
CA ASN A 91 14.78 -6.89 22.76
C ASN A 91 13.81 -7.97 22.23
N GLY A 92 14.02 -8.41 20.97
CA GLY A 92 13.17 -9.37 20.31
C GLY A 92 11.88 -8.80 19.71
N TYR A 93 11.61 -7.52 19.88
CA TYR A 93 10.50 -6.82 19.23
C TYR A 93 10.97 -6.19 17.92
N HIS A 94 10.29 -6.48 16.82
CA HIS A 94 10.59 -5.92 15.51
C HIS A 94 9.84 -4.58 15.33
N ALA A 95 10.59 -3.48 15.24
CA ALA A 95 10.07 -2.12 15.11
C ALA A 95 10.26 -1.62 13.67
N GLY A 96 9.65 -2.30 12.71
CA GLY A 96 9.90 -2.07 11.29
C GLY A 96 9.06 -0.99 10.64
N ARG A 97 8.04 -0.46 11.33
CA ARG A 97 7.10 0.52 10.78
C ARG A 97 7.67 1.93 10.68
N SER A 98 8.45 2.33 11.68
CA SER A 98 8.99 3.69 11.78
C SER A 98 10.51 3.66 11.90
N ASP A 99 11.16 4.69 11.38
CA ASP A 99 12.60 4.85 11.48
C ASP A 99 13.01 5.26 12.90
N LEU A 100 13.83 4.46 13.54
CA LEU A 100 14.37 4.74 14.88
C LEU A 100 15.37 5.89 14.90
N ALA A 101 15.91 6.31 13.74
CA ALA A 101 16.73 7.51 13.64
C ALA A 101 15.92 8.82 13.71
N GLY A 102 14.58 8.73 13.73
CA GLY A 102 13.69 9.88 13.96
C GLY A 102 12.97 10.41 12.72
N ASN A 103 13.07 9.74 11.57
CA ASN A 103 12.40 10.16 10.33
C ASN A 103 10.90 9.76 10.28
N GLY A 104 10.38 9.14 11.35
CA GLY A 104 8.97 8.77 11.46
C GLY A 104 8.61 7.53 10.64
N ASN A 105 7.33 7.42 10.28
CA ASN A 105 6.76 6.29 9.56
C ASN A 105 7.36 6.20 8.12
N PHE A 106 7.87 5.03 7.73
CA PHE A 106 8.47 4.81 6.41
C PHE A 106 7.48 5.02 5.25
N ASN A 107 6.18 4.83 5.47
CA ASN A 107 5.15 5.08 4.46
C ASN A 107 4.48 6.46 4.62
N ARG A 108 5.22 7.48 5.02
CA ARG A 108 4.79 8.88 5.08
C ARG A 108 5.86 9.78 4.47
N HIS A 109 5.45 10.98 4.09
CA HIS A 109 6.36 12.02 3.57
C HIS A 109 7.16 11.55 2.35
N TRP A 110 6.50 10.87 1.41
CA TRP A 110 7.09 10.52 0.13
C TRP A 110 7.30 11.74 -0.75
N PRO A 111 8.20 11.68 -1.76
CA PRO A 111 8.49 12.84 -2.60
C PRO A 111 7.25 13.40 -3.28
N ASP A 112 7.02 14.70 -3.17
CA ASP A 112 6.02 15.38 -4.00
C ASP A 112 6.56 15.48 -5.43
N LEU A 113 6.00 14.65 -6.33
CA LEU A 113 6.34 14.60 -7.75
C LEU A 113 5.49 15.55 -8.61
N PHE A 114 4.53 16.26 -8.02
CA PHE A 114 3.79 17.31 -8.70
C PHE A 114 4.52 18.65 -8.63
N ALA A 115 5.33 18.89 -7.61
CA ALA A 115 6.07 20.13 -7.45
C ALA A 115 6.96 20.40 -8.67
N GLY A 116 6.68 21.49 -9.41
CA GLY A 116 7.39 21.86 -10.64
C GLY A 116 7.08 21.01 -11.89
N LEU A 117 6.24 19.97 -11.79
CA LEU A 117 5.90 19.12 -12.94
C LEU A 117 5.20 19.89 -14.05
N GLN A 118 4.24 20.75 -13.69
CA GLN A 118 3.51 21.54 -14.66
C GLN A 118 4.45 22.39 -15.53
N ASP A 119 5.44 23.04 -14.95
CA ASP A 119 6.41 23.86 -15.67
C ASP A 119 7.32 23.03 -16.57
N ARG A 120 7.65 21.79 -16.14
CA ARG A 120 8.50 20.87 -16.91
C ARG A 120 7.82 20.32 -18.17
N VAL A 121 6.48 20.31 -18.21
CA VAL A 121 5.72 19.70 -19.31
C VAL A 121 4.95 20.70 -20.18
N ALA A 122 4.73 21.92 -19.73
CA ALA A 122 3.79 22.88 -20.33
C ALA A 122 4.01 23.14 -21.83
N ASP A 123 5.25 23.22 -22.28
CA ASP A 123 5.65 23.47 -23.67
C ASP A 123 5.82 22.20 -24.52
N LYS A 124 5.61 21.02 -23.94
CA LYS A 124 5.83 19.71 -24.58
C LYS A 124 4.55 18.92 -24.79
N LEU A 125 3.46 19.29 -24.11
CA LEU A 125 2.17 18.61 -24.24
C LEU A 125 1.46 18.99 -25.52
N GLY A 126 0.73 18.02 -26.10
CA GLY A 126 0.00 18.17 -27.35
C GLY A 126 -1.42 17.60 -27.28
N ALA A 127 -2.00 17.33 -28.44
CA ALA A 127 -3.35 16.79 -28.57
C ALA A 127 -3.43 15.26 -28.38
N ASP A 128 -2.30 14.55 -28.39
CA ASP A 128 -2.25 13.10 -28.26
C ASP A 128 -2.01 12.70 -26.79
N PRO A 129 -2.98 12.05 -26.10
CA PRO A 129 -2.84 11.63 -24.72
C PRO A 129 -1.73 10.58 -24.52
N VAL A 130 -1.43 9.75 -25.53
CA VAL A 130 -0.37 8.73 -25.44
C VAL A 130 1.00 9.40 -25.45
N ALA A 131 1.21 10.39 -26.31
CA ALA A 131 2.43 11.17 -26.33
C ALA A 131 2.57 11.98 -25.03
N ASN A 132 1.48 12.55 -24.52
CA ASN A 132 1.47 13.29 -23.25
C ASN A 132 1.87 12.40 -22.07
N ALA A 133 1.44 11.13 -22.06
CA ALA A 133 1.86 10.17 -21.04
C ALA A 133 3.38 9.98 -20.99
N VAL A 134 4.02 9.86 -22.14
CA VAL A 134 5.48 9.75 -22.25
C VAL A 134 6.17 11.01 -21.71
N VAL A 135 5.71 12.20 -22.14
CA VAL A 135 6.25 13.49 -21.68
C VAL A 135 6.18 13.63 -20.15
N ILE A 136 5.03 13.26 -19.56
CA ILE A 136 4.83 13.35 -18.11
C ILE A 136 5.76 12.36 -17.38
N ARG A 137 5.84 11.11 -17.83
CA ARG A 137 6.73 10.10 -17.22
C ARG A 137 8.19 10.50 -17.30
N ASP A 138 8.64 11.02 -18.44
CA ASP A 138 10.00 11.45 -18.63
C ASP A 138 10.33 12.67 -17.74
N ALA A 139 9.39 13.58 -17.55
CA ALA A 139 9.55 14.72 -16.64
C ALA A 139 9.65 14.24 -15.17
N ILE A 140 8.83 13.27 -14.73
CA ILE A 140 8.90 12.69 -13.39
C ILE A 140 10.24 11.95 -13.19
N LYS A 141 10.69 11.17 -14.17
CA LYS A 141 12.00 10.49 -14.12
C LYS A 141 13.16 11.48 -14.01
N ALA A 142 13.12 12.56 -14.81
CA ALA A 142 14.15 13.59 -14.77
C ALA A 142 14.19 14.27 -13.40
N ASP A 143 13.03 14.62 -12.84
CA ASP A 143 12.94 15.18 -11.49
C ASP A 143 13.55 14.27 -10.43
N LEU A 144 13.16 12.99 -10.43
CA LEU A 144 13.71 12.00 -9.50
C LEU A 144 15.22 11.77 -9.68
N ALA A 145 15.75 11.87 -10.91
CA ALA A 145 17.17 11.74 -11.18
C ALA A 145 17.99 12.92 -10.62
N GLU A 146 17.42 14.12 -10.60
CA GLU A 146 18.03 15.33 -10.06
C GLU A 146 18.05 15.37 -8.52
N ARG A 147 17.12 14.65 -7.86
CA ARG A 147 17.02 14.63 -6.40
C ARG A 147 18.13 13.79 -5.77
N SER A 148 18.71 14.30 -4.69
CA SER A 148 19.68 13.59 -3.87
C SER A 148 19.55 13.99 -2.41
N THR A 149 19.93 13.10 -1.50
CA THR A 149 19.92 13.33 -0.06
C THR A 149 21.03 12.52 0.61
N LEU A 150 21.45 12.94 1.79
CA LEU A 150 22.37 12.20 2.64
C LEU A 150 21.66 11.35 3.69
N ASP A 151 20.37 11.55 3.87
CA ASP A 151 19.55 10.78 4.80
C ASP A 151 19.26 9.39 4.23
N GLU A 152 19.43 8.35 5.05
CA GLU A 152 19.31 6.95 4.62
C GLU A 152 17.87 6.58 4.27
N ALA A 153 16.88 7.01 5.07
CA ALA A 153 15.46 6.73 4.83
C ALA A 153 14.95 7.49 3.60
N GLU A 154 15.37 8.72 3.42
CA GLU A 154 15.04 9.49 2.22
C GLU A 154 15.69 8.91 0.96
N GLN A 155 16.93 8.40 1.05
CA GLN A 155 17.55 7.68 -0.07
C GLN A 155 16.80 6.42 -0.45
N LEU A 156 16.30 5.68 0.55
CA LEU A 156 15.44 4.52 0.33
C LEU A 156 14.19 4.93 -0.47
N LYS A 157 13.47 5.96 -0.02
CA LYS A 157 12.26 6.47 -0.70
C LYS A 157 12.56 6.91 -2.14
N LEU A 158 13.66 7.65 -2.36
CA LEU A 158 14.06 8.06 -3.71
C LEU A 158 14.41 6.87 -4.60
N THR A 159 15.08 5.84 -4.06
CA THR A 159 15.44 4.65 -4.81
C THR A 159 14.21 3.86 -5.23
N LEU A 160 13.28 3.61 -4.30
CA LEU A 160 12.01 2.94 -4.61
C LEU A 160 11.16 3.76 -5.59
N SER A 161 11.13 5.10 -5.43
CA SER A 161 10.43 5.98 -6.37
C SER A 161 10.98 5.87 -7.79
N ARG A 162 12.31 5.80 -7.96
CA ARG A 162 12.94 5.62 -9.28
C ARG A 162 12.61 4.27 -9.92
N LEU A 163 12.44 3.22 -9.11
CA LEU A 163 12.05 1.89 -9.60
C LEU A 163 10.58 1.80 -10.00
N ALA A 164 9.69 2.58 -9.35
CA ALA A 164 8.25 2.50 -9.51
C ALA A 164 7.64 3.55 -10.44
N CYS A 165 8.30 4.71 -10.65
CA CYS A 165 7.67 5.92 -11.22
C CYS A 165 7.16 5.81 -12.66
N ASP A 166 7.61 4.82 -13.43
CA ASP A 166 7.13 4.60 -14.81
C ASP A 166 6.29 3.32 -14.97
N ALA A 167 5.93 2.68 -13.86
CA ALA A 167 5.04 1.54 -13.89
C ALA A 167 3.59 1.93 -14.25
N ASP A 168 2.91 1.04 -14.96
CA ASP A 168 1.48 1.16 -15.28
C ASP A 168 0.60 0.56 -14.18
N ILE A 169 1.13 -0.45 -13.49
CA ILE A 169 0.53 -1.09 -12.31
C ILE A 169 1.57 -1.13 -11.19
N VAL A 170 1.18 -0.64 -10.02
CA VAL A 170 2.00 -0.67 -8.79
C VAL A 170 1.21 -1.37 -7.70
N LEU A 171 1.75 -2.47 -7.17
CA LEU A 171 1.19 -3.20 -6.05
C LEU A 171 2.12 -3.04 -4.84
N ASP A 172 1.67 -2.32 -3.83
CA ASP A 172 2.35 -2.17 -2.54
C ASP A 172 1.75 -3.14 -1.53
N VAL A 173 2.52 -4.17 -1.14
CA VAL A 173 1.99 -5.28 -0.35
C VAL A 173 2.30 -5.07 1.11
N HIS A 174 1.26 -4.83 1.89
CA HIS A 174 1.23 -4.57 3.32
C HIS A 174 0.41 -5.62 4.08
N CYS A 175 0.27 -5.43 5.37
CA CYS A 175 -0.81 -5.96 6.22
C CYS A 175 -1.09 -4.96 7.36
N ASP A 176 -2.29 -5.03 7.95
CA ASP A 176 -2.66 -4.25 9.13
C ASP A 176 -2.31 -5.01 10.44
N ASP A 177 -2.57 -4.44 11.58
CA ASP A 177 -2.28 -5.02 12.91
C ASP A 177 -2.94 -6.40 13.11
N ASP A 178 -4.27 -6.44 13.20
CA ASP A 178 -5.16 -7.61 13.32
C ASP A 178 -6.38 -7.30 12.44
N SER A 179 -6.45 -7.87 11.25
CA SER A 179 -7.36 -7.40 10.21
C SER A 179 -7.84 -8.51 9.28
N LEU A 180 -8.90 -8.20 8.54
CA LEU A 180 -9.33 -8.98 7.38
C LEU A 180 -8.65 -8.44 6.11
N MET A 181 -8.68 -9.25 5.04
CA MET A 181 -8.16 -8.86 3.73
C MET A 181 -8.88 -7.63 3.18
N HIS A 182 -8.14 -6.59 2.81
CA HIS A 182 -8.68 -5.36 2.22
C HIS A 182 -7.68 -4.65 1.32
N LEU A 183 -8.15 -3.60 0.63
CA LEU A 183 -7.34 -2.83 -0.31
C LEU A 183 -7.61 -1.34 -0.19
N TYR A 184 -6.63 -0.54 -0.61
CA TYR A 184 -6.79 0.88 -0.91
C TYR A 184 -6.46 1.13 -2.37
N MET A 185 -7.29 1.89 -3.08
CA MET A 185 -7.03 2.27 -4.48
C MET A 185 -7.72 3.58 -4.86
N PRO A 186 -7.28 4.28 -5.92
CA PRO A 186 -8.03 5.41 -6.45
C PRO A 186 -9.39 4.97 -7.00
N ALA A 187 -10.45 5.75 -6.71
CA ALA A 187 -11.82 5.41 -7.10
C ALA A 187 -12.00 5.22 -8.63
N GLU A 188 -11.24 5.97 -9.42
CA GLU A 188 -11.28 5.91 -10.90
C GLU A 188 -10.87 4.54 -11.45
N HIS A 189 -10.11 3.74 -10.68
CA HIS A 189 -9.61 2.44 -11.09
C HIS A 189 -10.50 1.26 -10.66
N TRP A 190 -11.48 1.48 -9.79
CA TRP A 190 -12.33 0.39 -9.28
C TRP A 190 -13.02 -0.43 -10.37
N ALA A 191 -13.59 0.24 -11.37
CA ALA A 191 -14.35 -0.46 -12.41
C ALA A 191 -13.48 -1.46 -13.19
N GLU A 192 -12.21 -1.12 -13.44
CA GLU A 192 -11.27 -1.92 -14.23
C GLU A 192 -10.54 -2.97 -13.39
N TYR A 193 -10.18 -2.64 -12.13
CA TYR A 193 -9.27 -3.47 -11.33
C TYR A 193 -9.92 -4.14 -10.09
N LYS A 194 -11.25 -4.10 -9.96
CA LYS A 194 -11.98 -4.77 -8.86
C LYS A 194 -11.80 -6.29 -8.81
N ASP A 195 -11.35 -6.89 -9.89
CA ASP A 195 -11.01 -8.31 -9.95
C ASP A 195 -9.83 -8.66 -9.04
N LEU A 196 -8.94 -7.71 -8.74
CA LEU A 196 -7.89 -7.89 -7.73
C LEU A 196 -8.49 -8.13 -6.33
N ALA A 197 -9.53 -7.35 -5.97
CA ALA A 197 -10.25 -7.57 -4.71
C ALA A 197 -10.94 -8.93 -4.68
N ALA A 198 -11.54 -9.36 -5.79
CA ALA A 198 -12.16 -10.68 -5.91
C ALA A 198 -11.13 -11.82 -5.78
N GLU A 199 -9.99 -11.73 -6.48
CA GLU A 199 -8.93 -12.75 -6.44
C GLU A 199 -8.33 -12.92 -5.04
N LEU A 200 -8.13 -11.80 -4.31
CA LEU A 200 -7.63 -11.81 -2.95
C LEU A 200 -8.70 -12.23 -1.92
N GLY A 201 -9.99 -12.16 -2.28
CA GLY A 201 -11.09 -12.36 -1.34
C GLY A 201 -11.21 -11.20 -0.35
N ALA A 202 -10.95 -9.98 -0.80
CA ALA A 202 -11.03 -8.78 0.03
C ALA A 202 -12.47 -8.49 0.44
N VAL A 203 -12.67 -8.18 1.72
CA VAL A 203 -13.99 -7.87 2.30
C VAL A 203 -14.28 -6.37 2.35
N ALA A 204 -13.27 -5.54 2.06
CA ALA A 204 -13.38 -4.10 1.91
C ALA A 204 -12.40 -3.58 0.87
N CYS A 205 -12.78 -2.51 0.18
CA CYS A 205 -11.90 -1.72 -0.66
C CYS A 205 -12.19 -0.25 -0.39
N MET A 206 -11.27 0.45 0.25
CA MET A 206 -11.38 1.87 0.50
C MET A 206 -10.78 2.67 -0.66
N THR A 207 -11.50 3.71 -1.08
CA THR A 207 -11.04 4.54 -2.19
C THR A 207 -10.71 5.95 -1.72
N SER A 208 -9.52 6.42 -2.15
CA SER A 208 -9.08 7.80 -1.96
C SER A 208 -8.24 8.22 -3.16
N SER A 209 -8.33 9.49 -3.53
CA SER A 209 -7.43 10.09 -4.52
C SER A 209 -6.32 10.91 -3.86
N ASP A 210 -6.52 11.34 -2.62
CA ASP A 210 -5.56 12.08 -1.78
C ASP A 210 -5.99 11.92 -0.32
N SER A 211 -5.26 11.14 0.46
CA SER A 211 -5.51 10.96 1.90
C SER A 211 -4.89 12.06 2.75
N GLY A 212 -4.11 12.94 2.15
CA GLY A 212 -3.34 13.98 2.83
C GLY A 212 -2.09 13.47 3.56
N SER A 213 -1.68 12.24 3.28
CA SER A 213 -0.60 11.56 4.04
C SER A 213 0.72 11.42 3.28
N PHE A 214 0.74 11.72 1.97
CA PHE A 214 1.91 11.54 1.12
C PHE A 214 2.53 10.15 1.30
N CYS A 215 1.70 9.10 1.14
CA CYS A 215 2.13 7.71 1.18
C CYS A 215 2.64 7.23 -0.19
N PHE A 216 3.24 6.05 -0.22
CA PHE A 216 3.88 5.48 -1.43
C PHE A 216 2.91 5.36 -2.59
N ASP A 217 1.73 4.80 -2.37
CA ASP A 217 0.71 4.58 -3.40
C ASP A 217 0.17 5.90 -4.00
N GLU A 218 0.07 6.97 -3.20
CA GLU A 218 -0.35 8.29 -3.69
C GLU A 218 0.74 9.00 -4.51
N THR A 219 2.01 8.71 -4.24
CA THR A 219 3.16 9.37 -4.89
C THR A 219 3.11 9.28 -6.40
N PHE A 220 2.61 8.19 -6.97
CA PHE A 220 2.59 7.97 -8.42
C PHE A 220 1.27 8.30 -9.08
N SER A 221 0.16 8.39 -8.35
CA SER A 221 -1.16 8.74 -8.88
C SER A 221 -1.47 10.24 -8.76
N LEU A 222 -1.14 10.86 -7.62
CA LEU A 222 -1.42 12.28 -7.34
C LEU A 222 -0.87 13.25 -8.37
N PRO A 223 0.37 13.14 -8.89
CA PRO A 223 0.90 14.08 -9.88
C PRO A 223 0.04 14.15 -11.14
N TRP A 224 -0.49 13.02 -11.62
CA TRP A 224 -1.36 12.93 -12.77
C TRP A 224 -2.71 13.59 -12.53
N ASN A 225 -3.31 13.33 -11.36
CA ASN A 225 -4.61 13.90 -10.98
C ASN A 225 -4.52 15.41 -10.79
N LYS A 226 -3.48 15.89 -10.12
CA LYS A 226 -3.21 17.32 -9.95
C LYS A 226 -2.92 18.01 -11.28
N LEU A 227 -2.13 17.38 -12.15
CA LEU A 227 -1.83 17.92 -13.49
C LEU A 227 -3.11 17.99 -14.35
N ARG A 228 -3.94 16.93 -14.32
CA ARG A 228 -5.24 16.90 -15.02
C ARG A 228 -6.17 18.01 -14.52
N ALA A 229 -6.22 18.24 -13.22
CA ALA A 229 -7.01 19.32 -12.64
C ALA A 229 -6.48 20.72 -13.05
N ALA A 230 -5.16 20.89 -13.13
CA ALA A 230 -4.54 22.16 -13.45
C ALA A 230 -4.64 22.54 -14.94
N ILE A 231 -4.37 21.61 -15.85
CA ILE A 231 -4.22 21.90 -17.29
C ILE A 231 -5.00 20.95 -18.21
N GLY A 232 -5.81 20.02 -17.67
CA GLY A 232 -6.57 19.04 -18.46
C GLY A 232 -7.60 19.65 -19.41
N ALA A 233 -8.02 20.89 -19.18
CA ALA A 233 -8.87 21.64 -20.12
C ALA A 233 -8.13 22.04 -21.41
N GLN A 234 -6.79 22.14 -21.38
CA GLN A 234 -5.95 22.52 -22.51
C GLN A 234 -5.32 21.31 -23.20
N TYR A 235 -4.96 20.29 -22.42
CA TYR A 235 -4.27 19.11 -22.90
C TYR A 235 -4.93 17.82 -22.37
N PRO A 236 -5.10 16.78 -23.20
CA PRO A 236 -5.64 15.50 -22.74
C PRO A 236 -4.60 14.78 -21.86
N ILE A 237 -4.77 14.89 -20.54
CA ILE A 237 -3.95 14.17 -19.55
C ILE A 237 -4.58 12.80 -19.29
N PRO A 238 -3.88 11.68 -19.56
CA PRO A 238 -4.44 10.35 -19.36
C PRO A 238 -4.69 10.04 -17.88
N ALA A 239 -5.40 8.93 -17.62
CA ALA A 239 -5.57 8.41 -16.28
C ALA A 239 -4.19 8.15 -15.61
N ALA A 240 -4.13 8.32 -14.30
CA ALA A 240 -2.97 7.94 -13.52
C ALA A 240 -2.64 6.45 -13.67
N PRO A 241 -1.41 6.00 -13.40
CA PRO A 241 -1.12 4.58 -13.23
C PRO A 241 -2.04 3.95 -12.18
N PHE A 242 -2.37 2.68 -12.33
CA PHE A 242 -3.07 1.94 -11.28
C PHE A 242 -2.09 1.67 -10.14
N VAL A 243 -2.33 2.29 -8.99
CA VAL A 243 -1.54 2.10 -7.77
C VAL A 243 -2.46 1.66 -6.66
N THR A 244 -2.10 0.63 -5.93
CA THR A 244 -2.93 0.07 -4.86
C THR A 244 -2.09 -0.47 -3.72
N THR A 245 -2.58 -0.30 -2.50
CA THR A 245 -2.06 -0.96 -1.31
C THR A 245 -2.89 -2.21 -1.03
N LEU A 246 -2.23 -3.35 -0.90
CA LEU A 246 -2.82 -4.64 -0.56
C LEU A 246 -2.58 -4.92 0.92
N GLU A 247 -3.62 -5.00 1.72
CA GLU A 247 -3.52 -5.31 3.14
C GLU A 247 -3.84 -6.80 3.35
N LEU A 248 -2.78 -7.60 3.43
CA LEU A 248 -2.86 -9.06 3.56
C LEU A 248 -3.19 -9.49 4.99
N ARG A 249 -4.41 -9.13 5.46
CA ARG A 249 -4.90 -9.45 6.82
C ARG A 249 -4.07 -8.78 7.92
N GLY A 250 -3.69 -9.54 8.98
CA GLY A 250 -2.96 -9.05 10.13
C GLY A 250 -1.51 -9.53 10.21
N GLN A 251 -0.69 -8.80 10.97
CA GLN A 251 0.73 -9.16 11.22
C GLN A 251 0.96 -10.61 11.67
N PRO A 252 0.06 -11.25 12.48
CA PRO A 252 0.23 -12.63 12.89
C PRO A 252 0.03 -13.68 11.78
N ASP A 253 -0.54 -13.28 10.62
CA ASP A 253 -0.97 -14.19 9.54
C ASP A 253 0.20 -14.64 8.64
N VAL A 254 1.33 -14.97 9.23
CA VAL A 254 2.53 -15.49 8.55
C VAL A 254 2.46 -17.00 8.48
N PHE A 255 1.70 -17.50 7.50
CA PHE A 255 1.55 -18.92 7.23
C PHE A 255 1.89 -19.21 5.77
N ASP A 256 2.59 -20.33 5.53
CA ASP A 256 3.02 -20.72 4.19
C ASP A 256 1.83 -20.86 3.22
N GLU A 257 0.74 -21.53 3.69
CA GLU A 257 -0.49 -21.70 2.91
C GLU A 257 -1.19 -20.37 2.55
N LEU A 258 -1.15 -19.39 3.46
CA LEU A 258 -1.72 -18.06 3.20
C LEU A 258 -0.88 -17.32 2.17
N GLY A 259 0.45 -17.31 2.32
CA GLY A 259 1.36 -16.70 1.36
C GLY A 259 1.24 -17.30 -0.04
N GLU A 260 1.11 -18.62 -0.15
CA GLU A 260 0.87 -19.30 -1.42
C GLU A 260 -0.48 -18.92 -2.05
N LYS A 261 -1.54 -18.83 -1.23
CA LYS A 261 -2.87 -18.41 -1.68
C LYS A 261 -2.84 -16.98 -2.23
N ASP A 262 -2.22 -16.05 -1.50
CA ASP A 262 -2.13 -14.64 -1.87
C ASP A 262 -1.27 -14.47 -3.14
N ALA A 263 -0.16 -15.17 -3.24
CA ALA A 263 0.69 -15.19 -4.44
C ALA A 263 -0.09 -15.67 -5.68
N LYS A 264 -0.87 -16.74 -5.55
CA LYS A 264 -1.73 -17.26 -6.63
C LYS A 264 -2.82 -16.26 -7.02
N ALA A 265 -3.37 -15.52 -6.06
CA ALA A 265 -4.35 -14.48 -6.33
C ALA A 265 -3.74 -13.32 -7.15
N ILE A 266 -2.57 -12.80 -6.72
CA ILE A 266 -1.83 -11.79 -7.47
C ILE A 266 -1.44 -12.30 -8.85
N TYR A 267 -0.97 -13.54 -8.96
CA TYR A 267 -0.59 -14.15 -10.24
C TYR A 267 -1.77 -14.24 -11.22
N ARG A 268 -2.97 -14.68 -10.75
CA ARG A 268 -4.19 -14.73 -11.59
C ARG A 268 -4.65 -13.34 -12.01
N PHE A 269 -4.57 -12.34 -11.11
CA PHE A 269 -4.80 -10.94 -11.47
C PHE A 269 -3.87 -10.50 -12.61
N LEU A 270 -2.57 -10.76 -12.52
CA LEU A 270 -1.61 -10.45 -13.57
C LEU A 270 -1.95 -11.17 -14.91
N GLN A 271 -2.47 -12.40 -14.85
CA GLN A 271 -2.95 -13.11 -16.04
C GLN A 271 -4.20 -12.45 -16.66
N ARG A 272 -5.18 -12.01 -15.83
CA ARG A 272 -6.40 -11.32 -16.30
C ARG A 272 -6.05 -10.04 -17.05
N HIS A 273 -5.03 -9.35 -16.60
CA HIS A 273 -4.57 -8.11 -17.22
C HIS A 273 -3.50 -8.30 -18.31
N GLY A 274 -3.30 -9.54 -18.77
CA GLY A 274 -2.39 -9.84 -19.89
C GLY A 274 -0.91 -9.64 -19.60
N VAL A 275 -0.54 -9.54 -18.33
CA VAL A 275 0.87 -9.42 -17.89
C VAL A 275 1.59 -10.76 -17.97
N ILE A 276 0.86 -11.83 -17.74
CA ILE A 276 1.34 -13.22 -17.82
C ILE A 276 0.38 -13.99 -18.71
N ALA A 277 0.90 -14.70 -19.71
CA ALA A 277 0.09 -15.56 -20.57
C ALA A 277 -0.47 -16.74 -19.79
N GLY A 278 -1.70 -17.13 -20.13
CA GLY A 278 -2.38 -18.27 -19.53
C GLY A 278 -3.86 -17.97 -19.27
N ASN A 279 -4.57 -18.95 -18.76
CA ASN A 279 -5.98 -18.81 -18.41
C ASN A 279 -6.13 -18.77 -16.88
N PRO A 280 -6.51 -17.64 -16.28
CA PRO A 280 -6.71 -17.53 -14.84
C PRO A 280 -7.96 -18.26 -14.31
N GLY A 281 -8.79 -18.79 -15.21
CA GLY A 281 -10.09 -19.34 -14.87
C GLY A 281 -11.17 -18.28 -14.62
N PRO A 282 -12.38 -18.67 -14.16
CA PRO A 282 -13.43 -17.71 -13.81
C PRO A 282 -12.99 -16.81 -12.66
N ALA A 283 -13.42 -15.55 -12.67
CA ALA A 283 -13.19 -14.66 -11.55
C ALA A 283 -13.93 -15.17 -10.31
N PRO A 284 -13.31 -15.13 -9.12
CA PRO A 284 -14.02 -15.40 -7.87
C PRO A 284 -15.14 -14.39 -7.62
N GLU A 285 -16.00 -14.71 -6.66
CA GLU A 285 -17.03 -13.78 -6.18
C GLU A 285 -16.39 -12.52 -5.58
N LEU A 286 -16.91 -11.36 -5.93
CA LEU A 286 -16.51 -10.09 -5.34
C LEU A 286 -17.26 -9.88 -4.02
N LEU A 287 -16.55 -9.86 -2.90
CA LEU A 287 -17.13 -9.82 -1.55
C LEU A 287 -17.39 -8.40 -1.03
N CYS A 288 -16.90 -7.36 -1.72
CA CYS A 288 -17.05 -5.96 -1.31
C CYS A 288 -17.39 -5.05 -2.49
N THR A 289 -17.84 -3.84 -2.15
CA THR A 289 -17.92 -2.70 -3.07
C THR A 289 -16.88 -1.67 -2.68
N ALA A 290 -16.51 -0.80 -3.62
CA ALA A 290 -15.66 0.35 -3.29
C ALA A 290 -16.40 1.29 -2.33
N THR A 291 -15.69 1.72 -1.29
CA THR A 291 -16.20 2.62 -0.25
C THR A 291 -15.24 3.79 -0.10
N PRO A 292 -15.71 5.04 -0.07
CA PRO A 292 -14.82 6.19 0.21
C PRO A 292 -14.08 6.01 1.53
N LEU A 293 -12.79 6.35 1.57
CA LEU A 293 -11.95 6.19 2.77
C LEU A 293 -12.48 7.01 3.96
N ASP A 294 -13.13 8.14 3.71
CA ASP A 294 -13.77 8.99 4.72
C ASP A 294 -15.11 8.41 5.25
N ALA A 295 -15.59 7.29 4.70
CA ALA A 295 -16.67 6.49 5.27
C ALA A 295 -16.17 5.40 6.25
N ALA A 296 -14.85 5.21 6.36
CA ALA A 296 -14.25 4.34 7.35
C ALA A 296 -13.94 5.13 8.62
N ASP A 297 -14.49 4.70 9.76
CA ASP A 297 -14.20 5.29 11.06
C ASP A 297 -13.03 4.58 11.77
N VAL A 298 -12.21 5.37 12.42
CA VAL A 298 -11.06 4.91 13.22
C VAL A 298 -11.18 5.52 14.61
N PRO A 299 -12.03 4.97 15.50
CA PRO A 299 -12.22 5.51 16.82
C PRO A 299 -10.94 5.43 17.65
N LEU A 300 -10.69 6.50 18.40
CA LEU A 300 -9.50 6.64 19.25
C LEU A 300 -9.83 6.37 20.71
N SER A 301 -8.86 5.84 21.46
CA SER A 301 -9.01 5.62 22.89
C SER A 301 -9.06 6.97 23.64
N PRO A 302 -10.08 7.20 24.51
CA PRO A 302 -10.21 8.44 25.26
C PRO A 302 -9.21 8.54 26.42
N ALA A 303 -8.62 7.42 26.86
CA ALA A 303 -7.70 7.35 27.99
C ALA A 303 -6.70 6.19 27.80
N SER A 304 -5.71 6.10 28.66
CA SER A 304 -4.84 4.91 28.74
C SER A 304 -5.54 3.79 29.49
N GLY A 305 -5.30 2.54 29.09
CA GLY A 305 -5.90 1.38 29.75
C GLY A 305 -5.78 0.10 28.93
N LEU A 306 -6.44 -0.95 29.40
CA LEU A 306 -6.49 -2.26 28.76
C LEU A 306 -7.77 -2.39 27.94
N LEU A 307 -7.65 -2.68 26.62
CA LEU A 307 -8.79 -2.93 25.75
C LEU A 307 -9.33 -4.35 25.91
N ALA A 308 -10.62 -4.47 26.24
CA ALA A 308 -11.36 -5.71 26.26
C ALA A 308 -12.42 -5.69 25.16
N TYR A 309 -12.11 -6.26 23.99
CA TYR A 309 -13.01 -6.31 22.85
C TYR A 309 -14.27 -7.12 23.13
N LYS A 310 -15.40 -6.66 22.61
CA LYS A 310 -16.72 -7.31 22.70
C LYS A 310 -17.23 -7.74 21.32
N ARG A 311 -16.51 -7.40 20.27
CA ARG A 311 -16.81 -7.72 18.88
C ARG A 311 -15.60 -8.35 18.19
N ASN A 312 -15.86 -9.19 17.20
CA ASN A 312 -14.84 -9.83 16.37
C ASN A 312 -14.64 -9.10 15.05
N LEU A 313 -13.52 -9.39 14.40
CA LEU A 313 -13.33 -9.02 12.99
C LEU A 313 -14.45 -9.64 12.16
N GLY A 314 -14.98 -8.87 11.20
CA GLY A 314 -16.08 -9.29 10.34
C GLY A 314 -17.48 -9.08 10.93
N ASP A 315 -17.61 -8.74 12.21
CA ASP A 315 -18.91 -8.39 12.79
C ASP A 315 -19.44 -7.10 12.15
N ARG A 316 -20.72 -7.09 11.77
CA ARG A 316 -21.43 -5.88 11.38
C ARG A 316 -22.02 -5.21 12.60
N VAL A 317 -21.76 -3.92 12.75
CA VAL A 317 -22.20 -3.12 13.90
C VAL A 317 -23.10 -1.97 13.44
N LYS A 318 -23.93 -1.51 14.36
CA LYS A 318 -24.74 -0.30 14.26
C LYS A 318 -24.14 0.80 15.15
N LYS A 319 -24.34 2.04 14.77
CA LYS A 319 -23.99 3.20 15.61
C LYS A 319 -24.55 3.01 17.02
N GLY A 320 -23.68 3.14 18.03
CA GLY A 320 -24.02 2.93 19.43
C GLY A 320 -23.74 1.52 19.97
N ASP A 321 -23.48 0.53 19.11
CA ASP A 321 -23.10 -0.82 19.55
C ASP A 321 -21.81 -0.81 20.37
N LEU A 322 -21.75 -1.66 21.41
CA LEU A 322 -20.57 -1.81 22.24
C LEU A 322 -19.46 -2.56 21.45
N LEU A 323 -18.33 -1.90 21.25
CA LEU A 323 -17.14 -2.45 20.54
C LEU A 323 -16.16 -3.09 21.51
N ALA A 324 -15.84 -2.37 22.56
CA ALA A 324 -14.88 -2.76 23.57
C ALA A 324 -15.15 -2.03 24.89
N GLU A 325 -14.51 -2.47 25.95
CA GLU A 325 -14.37 -1.73 27.19
C GLU A 325 -12.91 -1.39 27.42
N LEU A 326 -12.64 -0.15 27.78
CA LEU A 326 -11.32 0.29 28.24
C LEU A 326 -11.31 0.17 29.76
N ILE A 327 -10.37 -0.60 30.28
CA ILE A 327 -10.25 -0.92 31.70
C ILE A 327 -9.05 -0.19 32.28
N ASP A 328 -9.26 0.56 33.36
CA ASP A 328 -8.17 1.08 34.19
C ASP A 328 -7.86 0.07 35.32
N PRO A 329 -6.78 -0.71 35.22
CA PRO A 329 -6.43 -1.69 36.24
C PRO A 329 -5.90 -1.06 37.55
N LEU A 330 -5.66 0.25 37.55
CA LEU A 330 -5.16 1.00 38.73
C LEU A 330 -6.25 1.81 39.42
N ALA A 331 -7.52 1.72 38.95
CA ALA A 331 -8.62 2.47 39.56
C ALA A 331 -8.89 1.99 40.98
N GLU A 332 -9.02 2.94 41.92
CA GLU A 332 -9.39 2.66 43.31
C GLU A 332 -10.80 2.09 43.42
N ASP A 333 -11.75 2.61 42.60
CA ASP A 333 -13.10 2.07 42.46
C ASP A 333 -13.15 1.15 41.25
N VAL A 334 -13.12 -0.17 41.48
CA VAL A 334 -13.19 -1.21 40.47
C VAL A 334 -14.53 -1.16 39.70
N ALA A 335 -15.61 -0.70 40.31
CA ALA A 335 -16.90 -0.59 39.64
C ALA A 335 -16.91 0.54 38.59
N ALA A 336 -16.14 1.60 38.81
CA ALA A 336 -15.97 2.72 37.88
C ALA A 336 -14.79 2.54 36.90
N ALA A 337 -14.04 1.43 37.00
CA ALA A 337 -12.79 1.21 36.25
C ALA A 337 -12.98 0.96 34.74
N ARG A 338 -14.23 1.02 34.19
CA ARG A 338 -14.56 0.64 32.83
C ARG A 338 -15.22 1.76 32.05
N ILE A 339 -14.66 2.09 30.90
CA ILE A 339 -15.24 3.01 29.92
C ILE A 339 -15.73 2.19 28.73
N GLN A 340 -16.99 2.34 28.38
CA GLN A 340 -17.57 1.69 27.20
C GLN A 340 -17.20 2.43 25.93
N LEU A 341 -16.63 1.72 24.97
CA LEU A 341 -16.27 2.23 23.64
C LEU A 341 -17.30 1.73 22.63
N ARG A 342 -17.98 2.66 21.97
CA ARG A 342 -19.12 2.35 21.10
C ARG A 342 -18.87 2.78 19.68
N ALA A 343 -19.50 2.07 18.72
CA ALA A 343 -19.46 2.42 17.30
C ALA A 343 -20.06 3.81 17.04
N SER A 344 -19.37 4.63 16.28
CA SER A 344 -19.81 5.96 15.85
C SER A 344 -20.65 5.91 14.58
N ASN A 345 -20.52 4.83 13.78
CA ASN A 345 -21.22 4.59 12.52
C ASN A 345 -21.68 3.14 12.39
N ASP A 346 -22.52 2.90 11.38
CA ASP A 346 -22.86 1.56 10.93
C ASP A 346 -21.73 1.03 10.03
N GLY A 347 -21.32 -0.24 10.17
CA GLY A 347 -20.28 -0.78 9.29
C GLY A 347 -19.80 -2.17 9.66
N LEU A 348 -18.73 -2.58 8.97
CA LEU A 348 -17.99 -3.81 9.18
C LEU A 348 -16.77 -3.51 10.05
N ILE A 349 -16.54 -4.26 11.11
CA ILE A 349 -15.27 -4.22 11.85
C ILE A 349 -14.21 -4.87 10.99
N LEU A 350 -13.34 -4.06 10.39
CA LEU A 350 -12.33 -4.49 9.45
C LEU A 350 -11.02 -4.84 10.14
N SER A 351 -10.54 -3.96 11.03
CA SER A 351 -9.31 -4.19 11.77
C SER A 351 -9.44 -3.82 13.23
N ARG A 352 -8.52 -4.35 14.04
CA ARG A 352 -8.40 -4.09 15.48
C ARG A 352 -6.94 -3.87 15.83
N ARG A 353 -6.71 -3.02 16.82
CA ARG A 353 -5.37 -2.85 17.35
C ARG A 353 -4.83 -4.16 17.96
N GLN A 354 -3.63 -4.56 17.59
CA GLN A 354 -2.98 -5.78 18.09
C GLN A 354 -2.57 -5.60 19.56
N SER A 355 -1.95 -4.47 19.92
CA SER A 355 -1.64 -4.15 21.30
C SER A 355 -2.91 -3.80 22.09
N LYS A 356 -3.20 -4.55 23.15
CA LYS A 356 -4.39 -4.33 23.97
C LYS A 356 -4.13 -3.35 25.13
N LEU A 357 -2.86 -3.00 25.41
CA LEU A 357 -2.51 -1.89 26.27
C LEU A 357 -2.38 -0.63 25.40
N VAL A 358 -3.27 0.33 25.61
CA VAL A 358 -3.37 1.55 24.81
C VAL A 358 -3.14 2.80 25.62
N ARG A 359 -2.78 3.88 24.91
CA ARG A 359 -2.71 5.24 25.44
C ARG A 359 -3.90 6.05 24.93
N ALA A 360 -4.18 7.18 25.57
CA ALA A 360 -5.11 8.16 25.01
C ALA A 360 -4.65 8.58 23.60
N GLY A 361 -5.58 8.58 22.65
CA GLY A 361 -5.30 8.89 21.25
C GLY A 361 -4.87 7.71 20.38
N ASP A 362 -4.56 6.54 20.96
CA ASP A 362 -4.32 5.33 20.16
C ASP A 362 -5.62 4.88 19.46
N TYR A 363 -5.52 4.43 18.20
CA TYR A 363 -6.67 3.85 17.52
C TYR A 363 -7.08 2.51 18.17
N ILE A 364 -8.36 2.19 18.05
CA ILE A 364 -8.96 0.99 18.65
C ILE A 364 -9.21 -0.06 17.57
N ASN A 365 -9.95 0.32 16.54
CA ASN A 365 -10.36 -0.53 15.42
C ASN A 365 -10.71 0.35 14.21
N MET A 366 -10.91 -0.28 13.05
CA MET A 366 -11.49 0.37 11.88
C MET A 366 -12.87 -0.22 11.61
N ILE A 367 -13.86 0.65 11.40
CA ILE A 367 -15.23 0.30 11.03
C ILE A 367 -15.50 0.87 9.64
N VAL A 368 -15.63 0.00 8.64
CA VAL A 368 -15.91 0.41 7.26
C VAL A 368 -17.40 0.51 7.06
N GLY A 369 -17.88 1.74 6.94
CA GLY A 369 -19.28 2.09 6.62
C GLY A 369 -19.46 2.38 5.13
N THR A 370 -20.60 2.94 4.79
CA THR A 370 -20.94 3.37 3.42
C THR A 370 -21.20 4.87 3.32
N GLU A 371 -21.38 5.54 4.45
CA GLU A 371 -21.69 6.96 4.52
C GLU A 371 -20.46 7.75 4.95
N VAL A 372 -20.16 8.82 4.21
CA VAL A 372 -19.06 9.74 4.53
C VAL A 372 -19.28 10.36 5.91
N LEU A 373 -18.24 10.34 6.72
CA LEU A 373 -18.27 10.83 8.10
C LEU A 373 -17.76 12.27 8.17
N SER A 374 -18.58 13.17 8.68
CA SER A 374 -18.30 14.62 8.71
C SER A 374 -17.06 15.01 9.53
N HIS A 375 -16.60 14.14 10.44
CA HIS A 375 -15.38 14.35 11.23
C HIS A 375 -14.11 13.81 10.56
N ARG A 376 -14.25 13.02 9.48
CA ARG A 376 -13.14 12.52 8.66
C ARG A 376 -12.83 13.53 7.57
N THR A 377 -11.90 14.43 7.83
CA THR A 377 -11.53 15.52 6.91
C THR A 377 -10.07 15.40 6.52
N ALA A 378 -9.57 16.27 5.74
CA ALA A 378 -8.24 16.48 5.12
C ALA A 378 -7.10 15.46 5.35
N LYS A 379 -6.94 14.87 6.54
CA LYS A 379 -5.94 13.83 6.83
C LYS A 379 -6.66 12.56 7.26
N LEU A 380 -6.79 11.60 6.33
CA LEU A 380 -7.60 10.39 6.52
C LEU A 380 -6.80 9.23 7.13
N MET A 381 -5.48 9.25 7.03
CA MET A 381 -4.59 8.25 7.59
C MET A 381 -3.83 8.81 8.79
N THR A 382 -3.68 8.01 9.84
CA THR A 382 -2.85 8.36 11.01
C THR A 382 -1.37 8.07 10.74
N ASP A 383 -0.51 8.71 11.50
CA ASP A 383 0.95 8.49 11.44
C ASP A 383 1.37 7.14 12.02
#